data_e1b73eb6cfd597483d99ddcec09937da
#
_entry.id   e1b73eb6cfd597483d99ddcec09937da
#
_cell.length_a   1.000
_cell.length_b   1.000
_cell.length_c   1.000
_cell.angle_alpha   90.00
_cell.angle_beta   90.00
_cell.angle_gamma   90.00
#
_symmetry.space_group_name_H-M   'P 1'
#
loop_
_entity.id
_entity.type
_entity.pdbx_description
1 polymer ?
#
loop_
_entity_poly.entity_id
_entity_poly.type
_entity_poly.pdbx_seq_one_letter_code
_entity_poly.pdbx_strand_id
1 'polypeptide(L)'
;MSPEKPTILVTGGAGYIGSHAVLALLRSGYEVVILDNLVYGHRDLVETALKVELVVGDTSDRSLLDRLFQSREIAAVMHFSAYAYVGESVTDPAKYYRNNVLGTLTLLEAMLAASVNKFVFSSTCATYGVPEVIPIPEDHPQNPINPYGATKLMVERILSDFDAAYDFKSVIFRYFNAAGADPGGLLGEDHNPETHLIPLVLQTALGKRESISVFGTDYPTPDGTCIRDYIHVNDLADAHVLGLEYLLKGGDSGVFNLGNGNGFSVKEVIDTAKHVTGADIKVTECDRRPGDPPVLIGSSDKARKILGWQPQYSSLEEIISHAWQWHKQRHK
;
A
#
# COMPACT_ATOMS: atom_id res chain seq x y z
N MET A 1 2.86 -26.47 23.63
CA MET A 1 1.97 -25.46 23.01
C MET A 1 2.85 -24.30 22.61
N SER A 2 2.92 -23.93 21.34
CA SER A 2 3.57 -22.68 20.94
C SER A 2 2.84 -21.53 21.68
N PRO A 3 3.53 -20.51 22.19
CA PRO A 3 2.84 -19.36 22.78
C PRO A 3 1.91 -18.78 21.72
N GLU A 4 0.67 -18.47 22.13
CA GLU A 4 -0.28 -17.75 21.29
C GLU A 4 0.39 -16.47 20.77
N LYS A 5 0.33 -16.23 19.45
CA LYS A 5 0.84 -14.97 18.89
C LYS A 5 -0.07 -13.81 19.29
N PRO A 6 0.50 -12.63 19.50
CA PRO A 6 -0.27 -11.48 19.99
C PRO A 6 -1.28 -10.97 18.95
N THR A 7 -2.30 -10.25 19.43
CA THR A 7 -3.29 -9.58 18.58
C THR A 7 -2.71 -8.33 17.95
N ILE A 8 -2.93 -8.18 16.65
CA ILE A 8 -2.50 -7.03 15.84
C ILE A 8 -3.73 -6.25 15.37
N LEU A 9 -3.74 -4.95 15.62
CA LEU A 9 -4.75 -4.07 15.05
C LEU A 9 -4.30 -3.64 13.65
N VAL A 10 -5.15 -3.90 12.64
CA VAL A 10 -4.92 -3.45 11.27
C VAL A 10 -5.94 -2.40 10.89
N THR A 11 -5.52 -1.15 10.77
CA THR A 11 -6.40 -0.07 10.30
C THR A 11 -6.38 0.00 8.78
N GLY A 12 -7.54 0.15 8.15
CA GLY A 12 -7.65 0.03 6.69
C GLY A 12 -7.54 -1.41 6.20
N GLY A 13 -7.79 -2.39 7.09
CA GLY A 13 -7.66 -3.81 6.81
C GLY A 13 -8.74 -4.40 5.87
N ALA A 14 -9.78 -3.65 5.55
CA ALA A 14 -10.78 -4.02 4.55
C ALA A 14 -10.46 -3.48 3.14
N GLY A 15 -9.40 -2.67 2.98
CA GLY A 15 -8.91 -2.16 1.70
C GLY A 15 -7.96 -3.15 1.00
N TYR A 16 -7.49 -2.81 -0.19
CA TYR A 16 -6.66 -3.68 -1.03
C TYR A 16 -5.41 -4.18 -0.31
N ILE A 17 -4.47 -3.30 0.03
CA ILE A 17 -3.19 -3.69 0.65
C ILE A 17 -3.40 -4.22 2.07
N GLY A 18 -4.28 -3.56 2.84
CA GLY A 18 -4.57 -3.95 4.22
C GLY A 18 -5.14 -5.36 4.34
N SER A 19 -6.04 -5.78 3.45
CA SER A 19 -6.62 -7.13 3.47
C SER A 19 -5.57 -8.21 3.15
N HIS A 20 -4.64 -7.96 2.25
CA HIS A 20 -3.52 -8.88 1.98
C HIS A 20 -2.57 -8.96 3.18
N ALA A 21 -2.30 -7.83 3.87
CA ALA A 21 -1.51 -7.83 5.10
C ALA A 21 -2.22 -8.62 6.22
N VAL A 22 -3.55 -8.48 6.36
CA VAL A 22 -4.35 -9.31 7.28
C VAL A 22 -4.22 -10.79 6.93
N LEU A 23 -4.35 -11.17 5.66
CA LEU A 23 -4.20 -12.56 5.22
C LEU A 23 -2.80 -13.10 5.53
N ALA A 24 -1.75 -12.32 5.31
CA ALA A 24 -0.37 -12.69 5.63
C ALA A 24 -0.15 -12.86 7.15
N LEU A 25 -0.73 -11.98 7.98
CA LEU A 25 -0.71 -12.11 9.44
C LEU A 25 -1.40 -13.41 9.91
N LEU A 26 -2.57 -13.71 9.36
CA LEU A 26 -3.32 -14.94 9.69
C LEU A 26 -2.52 -16.19 9.30
N ARG A 27 -1.93 -16.21 8.10
CA ARG A 27 -1.04 -17.29 7.65
C ARG A 27 0.21 -17.46 8.55
N SER A 28 0.66 -16.35 9.13
CA SER A 28 1.74 -16.33 10.13
C SER A 28 1.27 -16.67 11.56
N GLY A 29 -0.03 -16.93 11.78
CA GLY A 29 -0.60 -17.34 13.06
C GLY A 29 -0.89 -16.21 14.05
N TYR A 30 -0.93 -14.94 13.60
CA TYR A 30 -1.35 -13.82 14.45
C TYR A 30 -2.87 -13.76 14.57
N GLU A 31 -3.36 -13.28 15.71
CA GLU A 31 -4.73 -12.79 15.83
C GLU A 31 -4.83 -11.38 15.27
N VAL A 32 -5.92 -11.08 14.59
CA VAL A 32 -6.11 -9.78 13.91
C VAL A 32 -7.47 -9.20 14.22
N VAL A 33 -7.48 -7.90 14.51
CA VAL A 33 -8.68 -7.06 14.56
C VAL A 33 -8.53 -5.98 13.48
N ILE A 34 -9.56 -5.80 12.66
CA ILE A 34 -9.59 -4.75 11.63
C ILE A 34 -10.37 -3.55 12.19
N LEU A 35 -9.81 -2.34 12.01
CA LEU A 35 -10.55 -1.07 12.12
C LEU A 35 -10.61 -0.44 10.73
N ASP A 36 -11.83 -0.27 10.20
CA ASP A 36 -12.03 0.31 8.87
C ASP A 36 -13.35 1.09 8.82
N ASN A 37 -13.38 2.26 8.18
CA ASN A 37 -14.60 3.05 8.02
C ASN A 37 -15.43 2.66 6.79
N LEU A 38 -14.90 1.72 5.98
CA LEU A 38 -15.52 1.15 4.78
C LEU A 38 -15.82 2.17 3.67
N VAL A 39 -15.10 3.31 3.64
CA VAL A 39 -15.24 4.27 2.53
C VAL A 39 -14.72 3.65 1.21
N TYR A 40 -13.62 2.90 1.28
CA TYR A 40 -13.06 2.13 0.16
C TYR A 40 -12.90 0.64 0.51
N GLY A 41 -13.13 0.27 1.77
CA GLY A 41 -12.99 -1.09 2.26
C GLY A 41 -14.20 -1.95 1.91
N HIS A 42 -13.97 -3.25 1.72
CA HIS A 42 -14.96 -4.25 1.34
C HIS A 42 -15.30 -5.16 2.51
N ARG A 43 -16.46 -4.91 3.17
CA ARG A 43 -16.97 -5.73 4.28
C ARG A 43 -17.12 -7.21 3.88
N ASP A 44 -17.64 -7.47 2.69
CA ASP A 44 -17.86 -8.82 2.18
C ASP A 44 -16.57 -9.64 2.12
N LEU A 45 -15.42 -9.04 1.75
CA LEU A 45 -14.14 -9.72 1.75
C LEU A 45 -13.65 -10.04 3.16
N VAL A 46 -13.91 -9.16 4.14
CA VAL A 46 -13.56 -9.45 5.54
C VAL A 46 -14.39 -10.63 6.05
N GLU A 47 -15.70 -10.65 5.80
CA GLU A 47 -16.61 -11.68 6.28
C GLU A 47 -16.43 -13.03 5.59
N THR A 48 -16.13 -13.04 4.29
CA THR A 48 -16.07 -14.28 3.52
C THR A 48 -14.66 -14.86 3.39
N ALA A 49 -13.65 -14.02 3.16
CA ALA A 49 -12.27 -14.45 2.91
C ALA A 49 -11.41 -14.44 4.18
N LEU A 50 -11.42 -13.33 4.94
CA LEU A 50 -10.54 -13.16 6.09
C LEU A 50 -11.11 -13.78 7.37
N LYS A 51 -12.42 -13.64 7.60
CA LYS A 51 -13.16 -14.19 8.78
C LYS A 51 -12.58 -13.74 10.12
N VAL A 52 -12.21 -12.47 10.20
CA VAL A 52 -11.68 -11.81 11.40
C VAL A 52 -12.67 -10.76 11.92
N GLU A 53 -12.46 -10.31 13.13
CA GLU A 53 -13.26 -9.23 13.70
C GLU A 53 -13.07 -7.93 12.93
N LEU A 54 -14.18 -7.30 12.52
CA LEU A 54 -14.23 -5.99 11.88
C LEU A 54 -14.92 -4.99 12.82
N VAL A 55 -14.16 -4.02 13.28
CA VAL A 55 -14.67 -2.83 13.97
C VAL A 55 -14.87 -1.74 12.91
N VAL A 56 -16.13 -1.35 12.70
CA VAL A 56 -16.46 -0.27 11.76
C VAL A 56 -16.34 1.07 12.45
N GLY A 57 -15.41 1.91 11.97
CA GLY A 57 -15.17 3.22 12.53
C GLY A 57 -13.93 3.91 11.95
N ASP A 58 -13.70 5.13 12.40
CA ASP A 58 -12.67 6.00 11.88
C ASP A 58 -11.51 6.17 12.88
N THR A 59 -10.29 6.28 12.38
CA THR A 59 -9.09 6.52 13.20
C THR A 59 -9.08 7.89 13.89
N SER A 60 -9.95 8.81 13.50
CA SER A 60 -10.15 10.09 14.16
C SER A 60 -11.12 10.02 15.36
N ASP A 61 -11.85 8.91 15.55
CA ASP A 61 -12.73 8.70 16.71
C ASP A 61 -11.94 8.21 17.93
N ARG A 62 -11.45 9.16 18.72
CA ARG A 62 -10.67 8.87 19.93
C ARG A 62 -11.44 7.96 20.91
N SER A 63 -12.72 8.17 21.09
CA SER A 63 -13.53 7.37 22.02
C SER A 63 -13.65 5.92 21.56
N LEU A 64 -13.77 5.68 20.25
CA LEU A 64 -13.74 4.33 19.69
C LEU A 64 -12.39 3.67 19.91
N LEU A 65 -11.30 4.38 19.63
CA LEU A 65 -9.93 3.86 19.82
C LEU A 65 -9.66 3.51 21.28
N ASP A 66 -10.02 4.39 22.23
CA ASP A 66 -9.85 4.12 23.66
C ASP A 66 -10.61 2.84 24.10
N ARG A 67 -11.85 2.65 23.67
CA ARG A 67 -12.62 1.43 23.95
C ARG A 67 -11.96 0.19 23.31
N LEU A 68 -11.45 0.33 22.11
CA LEU A 68 -10.81 -0.78 21.37
C LEU A 68 -9.54 -1.24 22.09
N PHE A 69 -8.67 -0.34 22.49
CA PHE A 69 -7.45 -0.67 23.23
C PHE A 69 -7.73 -1.15 24.67
N GLN A 70 -8.80 -0.68 25.32
CA GLN A 70 -9.17 -1.16 26.66
C GLN A 70 -9.77 -2.57 26.66
N SER A 71 -10.44 -2.96 25.58
CA SER A 71 -11.13 -4.25 25.50
C SER A 71 -10.29 -5.39 24.94
N ARG A 72 -9.06 -5.13 24.48
CA ARG A 72 -8.17 -6.10 23.81
C ARG A 72 -6.70 -5.83 24.12
N GLU A 73 -5.93 -6.91 24.28
CA GLU A 73 -4.47 -6.84 24.40
C GLU A 73 -3.82 -6.70 23.03
N ILE A 74 -3.81 -5.48 22.49
CA ILE A 74 -3.19 -5.18 21.21
C ILE A 74 -1.68 -4.96 21.42
N ALA A 75 -0.85 -5.73 20.73
CA ALA A 75 0.61 -5.65 20.85
C ALA A 75 1.24 -4.65 19.87
N ALA A 76 0.62 -4.43 18.73
CA ALA A 76 1.11 -3.53 17.68
C ALA A 76 -0.03 -3.11 16.73
N VAL A 77 0.22 -2.05 15.98
CA VAL A 77 -0.69 -1.58 14.94
C VAL A 77 -0.01 -1.59 13.58
N MET A 78 -0.70 -2.11 12.55
CA MET A 78 -0.39 -1.88 11.13
C MET A 78 -1.37 -0.88 10.55
N HIS A 79 -0.88 0.20 9.98
CA HIS A 79 -1.70 1.33 9.57
C HIS A 79 -1.71 1.53 8.05
N PHE A 80 -2.83 1.13 7.44
CA PHE A 80 -3.12 1.31 6.01
C PHE A 80 -4.20 2.34 5.74
N SER A 81 -4.97 2.77 6.76
CA SER A 81 -6.05 3.76 6.59
C SER A 81 -5.52 5.08 6.04
N ALA A 82 -5.86 5.39 4.79
CA ALA A 82 -5.52 6.66 4.17
C ALA A 82 -6.38 6.90 2.92
N TYR A 83 -6.64 8.16 2.58
CA TYR A 83 -6.99 8.52 1.23
C TYR A 83 -5.70 8.54 0.39
N ALA A 84 -5.72 7.92 -0.80
CA ALA A 84 -4.53 7.66 -1.61
C ALA A 84 -4.61 8.15 -3.06
N TYR A 85 -5.69 8.82 -3.46
CA TYR A 85 -5.84 9.33 -4.82
C TYR A 85 -5.10 10.66 -4.98
N VAL A 86 -3.94 10.59 -5.67
CA VAL A 86 -3.08 11.76 -5.89
C VAL A 86 -3.83 12.93 -6.53
N GLY A 87 -4.62 12.69 -7.57
CA GLY A 87 -5.41 13.72 -8.25
C GLY A 87 -6.44 14.38 -7.34
N GLU A 88 -7.18 13.60 -6.54
CA GLU A 88 -8.15 14.12 -5.58
C GLU A 88 -7.46 14.96 -4.49
N SER A 89 -6.25 14.56 -4.06
CA SER A 89 -5.51 15.31 -3.04
C SER A 89 -5.21 16.75 -3.46
N VAL A 90 -5.04 17.00 -4.76
CA VAL A 90 -4.80 18.35 -5.30
C VAL A 90 -6.06 19.20 -5.29
N THR A 91 -7.23 18.58 -5.52
CA THR A 91 -8.51 19.30 -5.59
C THR A 91 -9.21 19.43 -4.23
N ASP A 92 -8.97 18.49 -3.30
CA ASP A 92 -9.50 18.53 -1.92
C ASP A 92 -8.40 18.17 -0.89
N PRO A 93 -7.40 19.04 -0.71
CA PRO A 93 -6.30 18.75 0.22
C PRO A 93 -6.76 18.68 1.68
N ALA A 94 -7.80 19.41 2.08
CA ALA A 94 -8.30 19.41 3.46
C ALA A 94 -8.79 18.02 3.90
N LYS A 95 -9.44 17.29 3.01
CA LYS A 95 -9.85 15.88 3.22
C LYS A 95 -8.64 15.01 3.57
N TYR A 96 -7.54 15.17 2.83
CA TYR A 96 -6.31 14.37 3.02
C TYR A 96 -5.60 14.72 4.33
N TYR A 97 -5.44 15.99 4.66
CA TYR A 97 -4.81 16.39 5.93
C TYR A 97 -5.62 15.94 7.14
N ARG A 98 -6.94 16.04 7.12
CA ARG A 98 -7.79 15.58 8.22
C ARG A 98 -7.70 14.06 8.40
N ASN A 99 -7.85 13.31 7.33
CA ASN A 99 -7.84 11.84 7.41
C ASN A 99 -6.43 11.29 7.67
N ASN A 100 -5.48 11.64 6.81
CA ASN A 100 -4.18 10.99 6.82
C ASN A 100 -3.26 11.50 7.94
N VAL A 101 -3.37 12.79 8.34
CA VAL A 101 -2.50 13.36 9.39
C VAL A 101 -3.22 13.38 10.72
N LEU A 102 -4.38 14.05 10.82
CA LEU A 102 -5.08 14.16 12.09
C LEU A 102 -5.59 12.81 12.59
N GLY A 103 -6.18 11.99 11.71
CA GLY A 103 -6.64 10.63 12.07
C GLY A 103 -5.50 9.75 12.55
N THR A 104 -4.34 9.80 11.90
CA THR A 104 -3.15 9.05 12.34
C THR A 104 -2.63 9.58 13.68
N LEU A 105 -2.55 10.90 13.87
CA LEU A 105 -2.11 11.48 15.15
C LEU A 105 -3.04 11.04 16.31
N THR A 106 -4.37 11.06 16.10
CA THR A 106 -5.35 10.59 17.08
C THR A 106 -5.13 9.12 17.44
N LEU A 107 -4.83 8.27 16.43
CA LEU A 107 -4.50 6.85 16.65
C LEU A 107 -3.21 6.70 17.49
N LEU A 108 -2.15 7.44 17.14
CA LEU A 108 -0.87 7.39 17.88
C LEU A 108 -1.03 7.83 19.35
N GLU A 109 -1.82 8.87 19.62
CA GLU A 109 -2.13 9.30 20.98
C GLU A 109 -2.92 8.25 21.77
N ALA A 110 -3.88 7.56 21.13
CA ALA A 110 -4.61 6.46 21.77
C ALA A 110 -3.71 5.26 22.05
N MET A 111 -2.79 4.93 21.15
CA MET A 111 -1.77 3.90 21.36
C MET A 111 -0.86 4.21 22.54
N LEU A 112 -0.36 5.46 22.64
CA LEU A 112 0.46 5.88 23.80
C LEU A 112 -0.31 5.74 25.11
N ALA A 113 -1.56 6.18 25.15
CA ALA A 113 -2.41 6.06 26.33
C ALA A 113 -2.63 4.59 26.76
N ALA A 114 -2.63 3.67 25.79
CA ALA A 114 -2.75 2.23 26.03
C ALA A 114 -1.39 1.51 26.21
N SER A 115 -0.26 2.24 26.23
CA SER A 115 1.09 1.66 26.29
C SER A 115 1.43 0.73 25.12
N VAL A 116 0.80 0.93 23.95
CA VAL A 116 1.12 0.23 22.69
C VAL A 116 2.07 1.12 21.90
N ASN A 117 3.32 0.67 21.73
CA ASN A 117 4.40 1.50 21.16
C ASN A 117 5.08 0.89 19.93
N LYS A 118 4.41 -0.02 19.21
CA LYS A 118 4.92 -0.63 17.97
C LYS A 118 3.98 -0.36 16.82
N PHE A 119 4.51 0.23 15.75
CA PHE A 119 3.72 0.74 14.64
C PHE A 119 4.36 0.41 13.29
N VAL A 120 3.61 -0.22 12.39
CA VAL A 120 4.03 -0.43 11.00
C VAL A 120 3.23 0.50 10.11
N PHE A 121 3.90 1.38 9.39
CA PHE A 121 3.28 2.45 8.61
C PHE A 121 3.40 2.24 7.11
N SER A 122 2.27 2.23 6.45
CA SER A 122 2.13 2.26 5.00
C SER A 122 2.38 3.68 4.49
N SER A 123 3.64 3.99 4.12
CA SER A 123 4.03 5.23 3.44
C SER A 123 4.06 5.06 1.92
N THR A 124 4.75 5.92 1.20
CA THR A 124 4.71 5.97 -0.27
C THR A 124 5.99 6.57 -0.86
N CYS A 125 6.37 6.16 -2.07
CA CYS A 125 7.39 6.84 -2.87
C CYS A 125 7.02 8.28 -3.24
N ALA A 126 5.75 8.67 -3.18
CA ALA A 126 5.31 10.04 -3.44
C ALA A 126 5.92 11.08 -2.48
N THR A 127 6.49 10.64 -1.36
CA THR A 127 7.24 11.51 -0.44
C THR A 127 8.54 12.06 -1.07
N TYR A 128 9.12 11.35 -2.02
CA TYR A 128 10.36 11.78 -2.70
C TYR A 128 10.16 12.92 -3.72
N GLY A 129 8.96 12.97 -4.34
CA GLY A 129 8.70 13.89 -5.45
C GLY A 129 9.41 13.45 -6.73
N VAL A 130 10.09 14.38 -7.40
CA VAL A 130 10.86 14.08 -8.62
C VAL A 130 12.25 13.58 -8.22
N PRO A 131 12.62 12.33 -8.53
CA PRO A 131 13.88 11.76 -8.06
C PRO A 131 15.08 12.32 -8.82
N GLU A 132 16.18 12.52 -8.08
CA GLU A 132 17.50 12.91 -8.64
C GLU A 132 18.38 11.69 -8.93
N VAL A 133 18.14 10.57 -8.23
CA VAL A 133 18.88 9.32 -8.35
C VAL A 133 17.93 8.15 -8.50
N ILE A 134 18.23 7.21 -9.39
CA ILE A 134 17.47 6.01 -9.68
C ILE A 134 18.42 4.80 -9.75
N PRO A 135 18.10 3.69 -9.05
CA PRO A 135 16.98 3.48 -8.11
C PRO A 135 17.04 4.39 -6.89
N ILE A 136 15.87 4.82 -6.39
CA ILE A 136 15.74 5.77 -5.27
C ILE A 136 16.13 5.07 -3.96
N PRO A 137 17.17 5.52 -3.23
CA PRO A 137 17.49 5.00 -1.90
C PRO A 137 16.66 5.68 -0.81
N GLU A 138 16.65 5.13 0.43
CA GLU A 138 15.86 5.67 1.53
C GLU A 138 16.33 7.02 2.05
N ASP A 139 17.60 7.36 1.86
CA ASP A 139 18.23 8.64 2.22
C ASP A 139 18.10 9.73 1.14
N HIS A 140 17.44 9.42 0.02
CA HIS A 140 17.10 10.41 -0.98
C HIS A 140 16.27 11.55 -0.39
N PRO A 141 16.52 12.83 -0.75
CA PRO A 141 15.72 13.96 -0.31
C PRO A 141 14.22 13.75 -0.56
N GLN A 142 13.40 14.17 0.41
CA GLN A 142 11.95 14.10 0.31
C GLN A 142 11.38 15.49 0.00
N ASN A 143 10.78 15.63 -1.17
CA ASN A 143 10.15 16.87 -1.62
C ASN A 143 8.84 16.56 -2.38
N PRO A 144 7.76 16.18 -1.66
CA PRO A 144 6.50 15.75 -2.26
C PRO A 144 5.90 16.86 -3.11
N ILE A 145 5.40 16.51 -4.30
CA ILE A 145 4.82 17.44 -5.27
C ILE A 145 3.27 17.47 -5.24
N ASN A 146 2.68 16.74 -4.32
CA ASN A 146 1.22 16.71 -4.13
C ASN A 146 0.86 16.54 -2.64
N PRO A 147 -0.38 16.93 -2.25
CA PRO A 147 -0.82 16.84 -0.85
C PRO A 147 -0.85 15.43 -0.28
N TYR A 148 -1.13 14.40 -1.08
CA TYR A 148 -1.06 13.01 -0.62
C TYR A 148 0.36 12.66 -0.13
N GLY A 149 1.38 12.88 -0.96
CA GLY A 149 2.77 12.66 -0.57
C GLY A 149 3.18 13.51 0.64
N ALA A 150 2.74 14.78 0.69
CA ALA A 150 2.98 15.66 1.83
C ALA A 150 2.37 15.12 3.13
N THR A 151 1.14 14.58 3.11
CA THR A 151 0.51 13.99 4.30
C THR A 151 1.27 12.77 4.80
N LYS A 152 1.78 11.92 3.90
CA LYS A 152 2.58 10.75 4.28
C LYS A 152 3.92 11.17 4.90
N LEU A 153 4.60 12.15 4.31
CA LEU A 153 5.84 12.71 4.87
C LEU A 153 5.63 13.34 6.26
N MET A 154 4.52 14.06 6.47
CA MET A 154 4.18 14.60 7.80
C MET A 154 4.02 13.49 8.84
N VAL A 155 3.38 12.38 8.51
CA VAL A 155 3.25 11.24 9.43
C VAL A 155 4.62 10.60 9.70
N GLU A 156 5.49 10.44 8.71
CA GLU A 156 6.86 9.96 8.93
C GLU A 156 7.62 10.86 9.92
N ARG A 157 7.44 12.17 9.81
CA ARG A 157 8.05 13.14 10.74
C ARG A 157 7.48 13.01 12.15
N ILE A 158 6.15 12.89 12.29
CA ILE A 158 5.49 12.66 13.57
C ILE A 158 6.03 11.37 14.21
N LEU A 159 6.19 10.28 13.47
CA LEU A 159 6.72 9.02 13.98
C LEU A 159 8.16 9.15 14.46
N SER A 160 9.01 9.93 13.78
CA SER A 160 10.37 10.23 14.23
C SER A 160 10.38 11.02 15.55
N ASP A 161 9.50 12.00 15.69
CA ASP A 161 9.39 12.81 16.91
C ASP A 161 8.81 11.97 18.08
N PHE A 162 7.88 11.03 17.78
CA PHE A 162 7.32 10.09 18.77
C PHE A 162 8.36 9.07 19.24
N ASP A 163 9.24 8.58 18.36
CA ASP A 163 10.34 7.70 18.76
C ASP A 163 11.28 8.43 19.73
N ALA A 164 11.70 9.65 19.38
CA ALA A 164 12.59 10.45 20.22
C ALA A 164 11.99 10.81 21.58
N ALA A 165 10.69 11.11 21.65
CA ALA A 165 10.03 11.60 22.86
C ALA A 165 9.49 10.48 23.76
N TYR A 166 9.04 9.36 23.19
CA TYR A 166 8.22 8.35 23.87
C TYR A 166 8.73 6.92 23.70
N ASP A 167 9.88 6.70 23.07
CA ASP A 167 10.38 5.36 22.70
C ASP A 167 9.33 4.56 21.89
N PHE A 168 8.64 5.27 20.99
CA PHE A 168 7.59 4.71 20.13
C PHE A 168 8.20 4.19 18.83
N LYS A 169 8.38 2.87 18.73
CA LYS A 169 9.09 2.25 17.61
C LYS A 169 8.22 2.07 16.37
N SER A 170 8.75 2.47 15.21
CA SER A 170 8.04 2.36 13.96
C SER A 170 8.87 1.80 12.81
N VAL A 171 8.25 0.93 12.00
CA VAL A 171 8.74 0.56 10.67
C VAL A 171 7.89 1.26 9.63
N ILE A 172 8.54 2.02 8.75
CA ILE A 172 7.92 2.82 7.70
C ILE A 172 8.27 2.21 6.36
N PHE A 173 7.26 1.83 5.58
CA PHE A 173 7.45 1.31 4.24
C PHE A 173 7.06 2.34 3.19
N ARG A 174 8.03 2.76 2.36
CA ARG A 174 7.80 3.57 1.16
C ARG A 174 7.78 2.64 -0.04
N TYR A 175 6.61 2.40 -0.60
CA TYR A 175 6.47 1.55 -1.77
C TYR A 175 5.90 2.31 -2.97
N PHE A 176 6.01 1.70 -4.12
CA PHE A 176 5.69 2.27 -5.42
C PHE A 176 4.27 1.85 -5.84
N ASN A 177 4.13 1.04 -6.87
CA ASN A 177 2.81 0.63 -7.31
C ASN A 177 2.52 -0.80 -6.84
N ALA A 178 1.70 -0.93 -5.79
CA ALA A 178 1.17 -2.23 -5.41
C ALA A 178 0.31 -2.79 -6.55
N ALA A 179 0.47 -4.05 -6.89
CA ALA A 179 -0.22 -4.67 -8.01
C ALA A 179 -0.42 -6.18 -7.78
N GLY A 180 -1.24 -6.80 -8.59
CA GLY A 180 -1.52 -8.22 -8.47
C GLY A 180 -2.73 -8.53 -7.58
N ALA A 181 -2.85 -9.79 -7.21
CA ALA A 181 -3.89 -10.31 -6.34
C ALA A 181 -3.40 -11.57 -5.62
N ASP A 182 -4.08 -12.03 -4.58
CA ASP A 182 -3.77 -13.32 -3.95
C ASP A 182 -3.81 -14.45 -5.00
N PRO A 183 -2.74 -15.25 -5.17
CA PRO A 183 -2.71 -16.34 -6.13
C PRO A 183 -3.83 -17.38 -5.93
N GLY A 184 -4.36 -17.49 -4.70
CA GLY A 184 -5.50 -18.34 -4.38
C GLY A 184 -6.85 -17.71 -4.77
N GLY A 185 -6.86 -16.48 -5.29
CA GLY A 185 -8.08 -15.79 -5.72
C GLY A 185 -8.98 -15.29 -4.61
N LEU A 186 -8.49 -15.23 -3.37
CA LEU A 186 -9.28 -14.77 -2.22
C LEU A 186 -9.45 -13.25 -2.18
N LEU A 187 -8.41 -12.50 -2.56
CA LEU A 187 -8.31 -11.06 -2.42
C LEU A 187 -7.66 -10.44 -3.66
N GLY A 188 -8.03 -9.21 -3.97
CA GLY A 188 -7.42 -8.41 -5.04
C GLY A 188 -7.89 -6.97 -5.00
N GLU A 189 -7.45 -6.20 -5.97
CA GLU A 189 -7.74 -4.77 -6.07
C GLU A 189 -9.14 -4.50 -6.62
N ASP A 190 -9.95 -3.73 -5.87
CA ASP A 190 -11.33 -3.38 -6.24
C ASP A 190 -11.66 -1.98 -5.73
N HIS A 191 -11.12 -0.95 -6.38
CA HIS A 191 -11.36 0.44 -6.03
C HIS A 191 -12.54 1.04 -6.81
N ASN A 192 -13.28 1.94 -6.18
CA ASN A 192 -14.31 2.76 -6.83
C ASN A 192 -14.20 4.22 -6.37
N PRO A 193 -13.75 5.16 -7.25
CA PRO A 193 -13.28 4.94 -8.63
C PRO A 193 -11.93 4.21 -8.70
N GLU A 194 -11.69 3.47 -9.79
CA GLU A 194 -10.39 2.87 -10.07
C GLU A 194 -9.49 3.86 -10.83
N THR A 195 -8.22 3.94 -10.41
CA THR A 195 -7.24 4.88 -10.97
C THR A 195 -5.90 4.25 -11.32
N HIS A 196 -5.67 2.99 -10.92
CA HIS A 196 -4.40 2.31 -11.14
C HIS A 196 -4.35 1.64 -12.52
N LEU A 197 -3.16 1.62 -13.12
CA LEU A 197 -2.98 1.20 -14.51
C LEU A 197 -3.42 -0.25 -14.75
N ILE A 198 -2.91 -1.21 -13.96
CA ILE A 198 -3.19 -2.64 -14.20
C ILE A 198 -4.68 -2.95 -14.13
N PRO A 199 -5.44 -2.57 -13.07
CA PRO A 199 -6.88 -2.74 -13.05
C PRO A 199 -7.61 -2.09 -14.23
N LEU A 200 -7.23 -0.86 -14.62
CA LEU A 200 -7.84 -0.18 -15.75
C LEU A 200 -7.61 -0.91 -17.09
N VAL A 201 -6.40 -1.44 -17.28
CA VAL A 201 -6.06 -2.28 -18.46
C VAL A 201 -6.90 -3.56 -18.46
N LEU A 202 -7.05 -4.21 -17.30
CA LEU A 202 -7.85 -5.43 -17.16
C LEU A 202 -9.35 -5.18 -17.30
N GLN A 203 -9.87 -4.03 -16.85
CA GLN A 203 -11.25 -3.59 -17.12
C GLN A 203 -11.48 -3.39 -18.63
N THR A 204 -10.47 -2.89 -19.36
CA THR A 204 -10.54 -2.77 -20.81
C THR A 204 -10.58 -4.16 -21.47
N ALA A 205 -9.75 -5.10 -21.02
CA ALA A 205 -9.76 -6.48 -21.48
C ALA A 205 -11.11 -7.20 -21.21
N LEU A 206 -11.81 -6.84 -20.12
CA LEU A 206 -13.15 -7.34 -19.80
C LEU A 206 -14.27 -6.65 -20.58
N GLY A 207 -13.96 -5.67 -21.45
CA GLY A 207 -14.95 -4.88 -22.18
C GLY A 207 -15.74 -3.88 -21.33
N LYS A 208 -15.31 -3.61 -20.08
CA LYS A 208 -15.93 -2.64 -19.18
C LYS A 208 -15.52 -1.20 -19.48
N ARG A 209 -14.45 -1.03 -20.26
CA ARG A 209 -13.94 0.25 -20.76
C ARG A 209 -13.67 0.13 -22.24
N GLU A 210 -13.89 1.20 -22.98
CA GLU A 210 -13.65 1.24 -24.42
C GLU A 210 -12.15 1.18 -24.76
N SER A 211 -11.32 1.92 -24.02
CA SER A 211 -9.86 1.96 -24.21
C SER A 211 -9.13 2.32 -22.92
N ILE A 212 -7.82 2.05 -22.90
CA ILE A 212 -6.89 2.55 -21.89
C ILE A 212 -6.15 3.78 -22.41
N SER A 213 -6.07 4.85 -21.59
CA SER A 213 -5.33 6.06 -21.92
C SER A 213 -3.86 5.92 -21.53
N VAL A 214 -2.95 6.22 -22.48
CA VAL A 214 -1.50 6.31 -22.27
C VAL A 214 -1.11 7.79 -22.26
N PHE A 215 -0.65 8.29 -21.12
CA PHE A 215 -0.33 9.71 -20.91
C PHE A 215 1.13 10.01 -21.21
N GLY A 216 1.40 10.49 -22.43
CA GLY A 216 2.72 10.76 -22.96
C GLY A 216 3.39 9.53 -23.57
N THR A 217 3.86 9.71 -24.81
CA THR A 217 4.59 8.70 -25.61
C THR A 217 5.97 9.22 -26.05
N ASP A 218 6.41 10.33 -25.47
CA ASP A 218 7.61 11.06 -25.82
C ASP A 218 8.57 11.27 -24.63
N TYR A 219 8.41 10.47 -23.53
CA TYR A 219 9.34 10.49 -22.41
C TYR A 219 10.74 9.98 -22.82
N PRO A 220 11.82 10.41 -22.15
CA PRO A 220 13.19 9.91 -22.41
C PRO A 220 13.37 8.49 -21.80
N THR A 221 12.57 7.56 -22.29
CA THR A 221 12.53 6.13 -21.91
C THR A 221 12.62 5.28 -23.18
N PRO A 222 12.96 3.99 -23.11
CA PRO A 222 13.15 3.16 -24.30
C PRO A 222 11.98 3.10 -25.28
N ASP A 223 10.74 3.16 -24.78
CA ASP A 223 9.51 3.10 -25.61
C ASP A 223 8.69 4.39 -25.59
N GLY A 224 9.21 5.44 -24.94
CA GLY A 224 8.57 6.75 -24.83
C GLY A 224 7.52 6.86 -23.75
N THR A 225 7.17 5.78 -23.03
CA THR A 225 6.19 5.80 -21.96
C THR A 225 6.84 5.79 -20.56
N CYS A 226 6.12 6.23 -19.53
CA CYS A 226 6.64 6.24 -18.17
C CYS A 226 7.00 4.84 -17.67
N ILE A 227 8.08 4.75 -16.88
CA ILE A 227 8.50 3.52 -16.20
C ILE A 227 8.12 3.61 -14.72
N ARG A 228 7.49 2.57 -14.21
CA ARG A 228 7.08 2.45 -12.81
C ARG A 228 7.52 1.13 -12.22
N ASP A 229 7.76 1.14 -10.91
CA ASP A 229 8.08 -0.05 -10.13
C ASP A 229 6.78 -0.68 -9.63
N TYR A 230 6.47 -1.89 -10.12
CA TYR A 230 5.31 -2.66 -9.69
C TYR A 230 5.76 -3.75 -8.73
N ILE A 231 5.16 -3.74 -7.54
CA ILE A 231 5.41 -4.72 -6.49
C ILE A 231 4.16 -5.58 -6.29
N HIS A 232 4.34 -6.89 -6.25
CA HIS A 232 3.23 -7.78 -5.98
C HIS A 232 2.69 -7.55 -4.56
N VAL A 233 1.38 -7.45 -4.43
CA VAL A 233 0.72 -7.10 -3.15
C VAL A 233 0.99 -8.12 -2.04
N ASN A 234 1.19 -9.41 -2.36
CA ASN A 234 1.58 -10.41 -1.37
C ASN A 234 3.02 -10.20 -0.88
N ASP A 235 3.96 -9.87 -1.78
CA ASP A 235 5.34 -9.55 -1.37
C ASP A 235 5.37 -8.29 -0.49
N LEU A 236 4.50 -7.35 -0.78
CA LEU A 236 4.31 -6.16 0.05
C LEU A 236 3.74 -6.54 1.43
N ALA A 237 2.73 -7.41 1.48
CA ALA A 237 2.15 -7.89 2.72
C ALA A 237 3.17 -8.65 3.57
N ASP A 238 3.99 -9.50 2.96
CA ASP A 238 5.06 -10.24 3.65
C ASP A 238 6.11 -9.28 4.23
N ALA A 239 6.47 -8.21 3.52
CA ALA A 239 7.36 -7.17 4.07
C ALA A 239 6.77 -6.52 5.33
N HIS A 240 5.45 -6.27 5.36
CA HIS A 240 4.79 -5.70 6.53
C HIS A 240 4.82 -6.66 7.73
N VAL A 241 4.64 -7.96 7.51
CA VAL A 241 4.78 -8.99 8.56
C VAL A 241 6.22 -9.03 9.08
N LEU A 242 7.22 -9.03 8.20
CA LEU A 242 8.63 -8.99 8.59
C LEU A 242 8.99 -7.72 9.38
N GLY A 243 8.45 -6.56 9.00
CA GLY A 243 8.62 -5.31 9.73
C GLY A 243 7.98 -5.34 11.12
N LEU A 244 6.81 -5.95 11.24
CA LEU A 244 6.18 -6.19 12.53
C LEU A 244 7.03 -7.11 13.42
N GLU A 245 7.46 -8.24 12.87
CA GLU A 245 8.30 -9.20 13.61
C GLU A 245 9.63 -8.59 14.05
N TYR A 246 10.21 -7.73 13.22
CA TYR A 246 11.41 -6.99 13.57
C TYR A 246 11.17 -6.09 14.79
N LEU A 247 10.06 -5.36 14.85
CA LEU A 247 9.69 -4.54 16.02
C LEU A 247 9.37 -5.37 17.26
N LEU A 248 8.65 -6.49 17.08
CA LEU A 248 8.32 -7.39 18.22
C LEU A 248 9.55 -8.05 18.83
N LYS A 249 10.62 -8.21 18.07
CA LYS A 249 11.93 -8.71 18.52
C LYS A 249 12.82 -7.61 19.14
N GLY A 250 12.30 -6.38 19.28
CA GLY A 250 13.03 -5.24 19.87
C GLY A 250 13.90 -4.47 18.86
N GLY A 251 13.56 -4.55 17.57
CA GLY A 251 14.23 -3.76 16.54
C GLY A 251 13.94 -2.25 16.68
N ASP A 252 14.88 -1.43 16.24
CA ASP A 252 14.77 0.02 16.24
C ASP A 252 13.85 0.53 15.10
N SER A 253 13.41 1.78 15.23
CA SER A 253 12.66 2.44 14.14
C SER A 253 13.47 2.49 12.85
N GLY A 254 12.78 2.29 11.73
CA GLY A 254 13.44 2.28 10.43
C GLY A 254 12.51 2.59 9.26
N VAL A 255 13.09 3.21 8.24
CA VAL A 255 12.42 3.45 6.94
C VAL A 255 12.98 2.47 5.93
N PHE A 256 12.12 1.88 5.13
CA PHE A 256 12.47 0.88 4.11
C PHE A 256 11.70 1.15 2.82
N ASN A 257 12.39 1.18 1.70
CA ASN A 257 11.74 1.14 0.39
C ASN A 257 11.36 -0.30 0.03
N LEU A 258 10.21 -0.45 -0.59
CA LEU A 258 9.77 -1.72 -1.16
C LEU A 258 9.49 -1.52 -2.65
N GLY A 259 10.34 -2.05 -3.48
CA GLY A 259 10.26 -2.05 -4.93
C GLY A 259 10.75 -3.36 -5.50
N ASN A 260 10.34 -3.68 -6.70
CA ASN A 260 10.84 -4.81 -7.47
C ASN A 260 12.29 -4.54 -7.97
N GLY A 261 12.60 -3.24 -8.17
CA GLY A 261 13.93 -2.77 -8.62
C GLY A 261 14.16 -2.83 -10.12
N ASN A 262 13.25 -3.44 -10.90
CA ASN A 262 13.39 -3.55 -12.36
C ASN A 262 12.70 -2.41 -13.12
N GLY A 263 11.51 -2.01 -12.67
CA GLY A 263 10.64 -1.08 -13.36
C GLY A 263 10.05 -1.65 -14.66
N PHE A 264 8.82 -1.26 -14.98
CA PHE A 264 8.16 -1.63 -16.23
C PHE A 264 7.49 -0.40 -16.83
N SER A 265 7.55 -0.26 -18.15
CA SER A 265 6.89 0.82 -18.85
C SER A 265 5.38 0.61 -18.93
N VAL A 266 4.63 1.69 -19.17
CA VAL A 266 3.18 1.61 -19.40
C VAL A 266 2.87 0.70 -20.58
N LYS A 267 3.68 0.76 -21.65
CA LYS A 267 3.52 -0.09 -22.84
C LYS A 267 3.78 -1.56 -22.54
N GLU A 268 4.84 -1.88 -21.78
CA GLU A 268 5.14 -3.25 -21.34
C GLU A 268 3.97 -3.84 -20.53
N VAL A 269 3.35 -3.04 -19.63
CA VAL A 269 2.17 -3.47 -18.86
C VAL A 269 1.01 -3.81 -19.79
N ILE A 270 0.73 -2.96 -20.78
CA ILE A 270 -0.38 -3.19 -21.72
C ILE A 270 -0.10 -4.42 -22.61
N ASP A 271 1.11 -4.56 -23.14
CA ASP A 271 1.47 -5.67 -24.02
C ASP A 271 1.47 -7.01 -23.26
N THR A 272 1.96 -7.03 -22.01
CA THR A 272 1.86 -8.20 -21.14
C THR A 272 0.41 -8.55 -20.82
N ALA A 273 -0.44 -7.53 -20.55
CA ALA A 273 -1.85 -7.77 -20.31
C ALA A 273 -2.58 -8.34 -21.55
N LYS A 274 -2.26 -7.88 -22.76
CA LYS A 274 -2.76 -8.51 -23.99
C LYS A 274 -2.37 -9.97 -24.10
N HIS A 275 -1.10 -10.27 -23.78
CA HIS A 275 -0.61 -11.66 -23.81
C HIS A 275 -1.35 -12.54 -22.80
N VAL A 276 -1.44 -12.12 -21.54
CA VAL A 276 -2.06 -12.87 -20.45
C VAL A 276 -3.56 -13.07 -20.64
N THR A 277 -4.26 -12.04 -21.14
CA THR A 277 -5.73 -12.07 -21.26
C THR A 277 -6.20 -12.64 -22.58
N GLY A 278 -5.38 -12.60 -23.62
CA GLY A 278 -5.76 -12.88 -25.01
C GLY A 278 -6.73 -11.85 -25.62
N ALA A 279 -6.97 -10.74 -24.93
CA ALA A 279 -7.93 -9.73 -25.36
C ALA A 279 -7.27 -8.64 -26.23
N ASP A 280 -8.05 -8.07 -27.14
CA ASP A 280 -7.67 -6.87 -27.87
C ASP A 280 -7.92 -5.65 -26.98
N ILE A 281 -6.85 -5.10 -26.41
CA ILE A 281 -6.88 -3.94 -25.53
C ILE A 281 -6.61 -2.68 -26.37
N LYS A 282 -7.64 -1.89 -26.60
CA LYS A 282 -7.53 -0.63 -27.34
C LYS A 282 -6.79 0.41 -26.50
N VAL A 283 -5.91 1.17 -27.14
CA VAL A 283 -5.09 2.23 -26.53
C VAL A 283 -5.48 3.58 -27.11
N THR A 284 -5.59 4.59 -26.26
CA THR A 284 -5.75 5.99 -26.65
C THR A 284 -4.56 6.77 -26.13
N GLU A 285 -3.77 7.36 -27.01
CA GLU A 285 -2.65 8.22 -26.63
C GLU A 285 -3.16 9.60 -26.21
N CYS A 286 -2.61 10.13 -25.12
CA CYS A 286 -2.95 11.41 -24.53
C CYS A 286 -1.67 12.20 -24.23
N ASP A 287 -1.81 13.53 -24.04
CA ASP A 287 -0.71 14.36 -23.59
C ASP A 287 -0.18 13.92 -22.21
N ARG A 288 1.07 14.28 -21.90
CA ARG A 288 1.67 14.00 -20.58
C ARG A 288 0.85 14.58 -19.46
N ARG A 289 0.75 13.86 -18.33
CA ARG A 289 0.24 14.45 -17.09
C ARG A 289 1.26 15.43 -16.52
N PRO A 290 0.86 16.63 -16.10
CA PRO A 290 1.77 17.57 -15.45
C PRO A 290 2.41 16.97 -14.21
N GLY A 291 3.74 17.09 -14.10
CA GLY A 291 4.50 16.63 -12.93
C GLY A 291 4.78 15.12 -12.87
N ASP A 292 4.42 14.35 -13.90
CA ASP A 292 4.65 12.90 -13.91
C ASP A 292 6.13 12.61 -14.29
N PRO A 293 6.96 12.02 -13.38
CA PRO A 293 8.35 11.72 -13.68
C PRO A 293 8.46 10.60 -14.72
N PRO A 294 9.47 10.61 -15.62
CA PRO A 294 9.66 9.56 -16.62
C PRO A 294 9.92 8.18 -15.99
N VAL A 295 10.66 8.13 -14.87
CA VAL A 295 11.05 6.88 -14.21
C VAL A 295 10.91 7.01 -12.70
N LEU A 296 10.24 6.03 -12.07
CA LEU A 296 10.13 5.87 -10.62
C LEU A 296 10.43 4.42 -10.26
N ILE A 297 11.63 4.15 -9.74
CA ILE A 297 12.10 2.82 -9.32
C ILE A 297 12.81 2.97 -7.99
N GLY A 298 12.54 2.08 -7.03
CA GLY A 298 13.13 2.11 -5.70
C GLY A 298 14.22 1.07 -5.50
N SER A 299 15.26 1.39 -4.70
CA SER A 299 16.15 0.38 -4.14
C SER A 299 15.50 -0.24 -2.91
N SER A 300 15.42 -1.57 -2.88
CA SER A 300 14.95 -2.33 -1.72
C SER A 300 16.08 -3.06 -0.97
N ASP A 301 17.34 -2.67 -1.18
CA ASP A 301 18.51 -3.32 -0.61
C ASP A 301 18.49 -3.31 0.92
N LYS A 302 18.03 -2.22 1.52
CA LYS A 302 17.91 -2.09 2.97
C LYS A 302 16.88 -3.07 3.56
N ALA A 303 15.71 -3.20 2.93
CA ALA A 303 14.69 -4.15 3.36
C ALA A 303 15.18 -5.60 3.24
N ARG A 304 15.87 -5.94 2.14
CA ARG A 304 16.50 -7.25 1.96
C ARG A 304 17.54 -7.56 3.03
N LYS A 305 18.43 -6.59 3.32
CA LYS A 305 19.54 -6.76 4.27
C LYS A 305 19.08 -6.83 5.72
N ILE A 306 18.17 -5.97 6.14
CA ILE A 306 17.79 -5.80 7.55
C ILE A 306 16.61 -6.70 7.93
N LEU A 307 15.56 -6.73 7.10
CA LEU A 307 14.36 -7.51 7.37
C LEU A 307 14.42 -8.92 6.79
N GLY A 308 15.41 -9.22 5.93
CA GLY A 308 15.48 -10.50 5.21
C GLY A 308 14.40 -10.65 4.14
N TRP A 309 13.80 -9.54 3.70
CA TRP A 309 12.72 -9.56 2.72
C TRP A 309 13.18 -10.09 1.36
N GLN A 310 12.45 -11.04 0.82
CA GLN A 310 12.72 -11.67 -0.48
C GLN A 310 11.41 -11.76 -1.27
N PRO A 311 11.16 -10.86 -2.23
CA PRO A 311 9.96 -10.91 -3.05
C PRO A 311 9.90 -12.21 -3.86
N GLN A 312 8.73 -12.82 -3.91
CA GLN A 312 8.46 -14.09 -4.59
C GLN A 312 7.97 -13.88 -6.02
N TYR A 313 7.26 -12.76 -6.27
CA TYR A 313 6.55 -12.47 -7.52
C TYR A 313 7.13 -11.23 -8.19
N SER A 314 8.27 -11.38 -8.87
CA SER A 314 8.96 -10.25 -9.53
C SER A 314 8.63 -10.11 -11.02
N SER A 315 7.97 -11.08 -11.62
CA SER A 315 7.58 -11.08 -13.03
C SER A 315 6.29 -10.29 -13.24
N LEU A 316 6.30 -9.37 -14.22
CA LEU A 316 5.10 -8.62 -14.60
C LEU A 316 3.96 -9.53 -15.08
N GLU A 317 4.31 -10.64 -15.74
CA GLU A 317 3.35 -11.65 -16.20
C GLU A 317 2.62 -12.33 -15.04
N GLU A 318 3.33 -12.71 -13.96
CA GLU A 318 2.72 -13.27 -12.75
C GLU A 318 1.81 -12.26 -12.07
N ILE A 319 2.28 -11.01 -11.88
CA ILE A 319 1.50 -9.93 -11.29
C ILE A 319 0.17 -9.73 -12.04
N ILE A 320 0.24 -9.63 -13.37
CA ILE A 320 -0.94 -9.42 -14.21
C ILE A 320 -1.84 -10.68 -14.25
N SER A 321 -1.25 -11.87 -14.25
CA SER A 321 -2.02 -13.13 -14.25
C SER A 321 -2.85 -13.29 -12.98
N HIS A 322 -2.28 -13.00 -11.80
CA HIS A 322 -2.99 -13.05 -10.54
C HIS A 322 -4.11 -12.00 -10.48
N ALA A 323 -3.82 -10.75 -10.89
CA ALA A 323 -4.83 -9.71 -11.01
C ALA A 323 -5.96 -10.09 -11.96
N TRP A 324 -5.61 -10.68 -13.13
CA TRP A 324 -6.60 -11.13 -14.13
C TRP A 324 -7.54 -12.21 -13.59
N GLN A 325 -6.99 -13.21 -12.87
CA GLN A 325 -7.80 -14.27 -12.26
C GLN A 325 -8.81 -13.68 -11.27
N TRP A 326 -8.36 -12.76 -10.40
CA TRP A 326 -9.23 -12.05 -9.46
C TRP A 326 -10.33 -11.24 -10.17
N HIS A 327 -9.98 -10.39 -11.11
CA HIS A 327 -10.95 -9.54 -11.81
C HIS A 327 -12.01 -10.34 -12.56
N LYS A 328 -11.64 -11.49 -13.15
CA LYS A 328 -12.63 -12.40 -13.78
C LYS A 328 -13.63 -13.00 -12.79
N GLN A 329 -13.22 -13.24 -11.55
CA GLN A 329 -14.09 -13.82 -10.52
C GLN A 329 -14.97 -12.76 -9.86
N ARG A 330 -14.34 -11.63 -9.48
CA ARG A 330 -15.01 -10.55 -8.75
C ARG A 330 -16.10 -9.86 -9.57
N HIS A 331 -15.97 -9.85 -10.88
CA HIS A 331 -16.84 -9.11 -11.78
C HIS A 331 -17.67 -10.00 -12.71
N LYS A 332 -17.85 -11.27 -12.36
CA LYS A 332 -18.87 -12.12 -12.97
C LYS A 332 -20.24 -11.70 -12.46
#